data_ba197c7162d90daba9047cc2be32251d
#
_entry.id   ba197c7162d90daba9047cc2be32251d
#
_cell.length_a   1.000
_cell.length_b   1.000
_cell.length_c   1.000
_cell.angle_alpha   90.00
_cell.angle_beta   90.00
_cell.angle_gamma   90.00
#
_symmetry.space_group_name_H-M   'P 1'
#
loop_
_entity.id
_entity.type
_entity.pdbx_description
1 polymer ?
#
loop_
_entity_poly.entity_id
_entity_poly.type
_entity_poly.pdbx_seq_one_letter_code
_entity_poly.pdbx_strand_id
1 'polypeptide(L)'
;MKKSISLSYKTIEEDAGERLDSVIAREFTQFSRAHIQKWIKDGKLLLDGEIVKPKQPLKINQFISVEALEEPTLEDGPEDIPLEIIFEDNDIIILNKQPGLVVHPGAGNQTGTLVNALLHHDEELRFLPRAGIVHRLDKDTSGITVSYTHLTLPTIYSV
;
A
#
# COMPACT_ATOMS: atom_id res chain seq x y z
N MET A 1 3.27 -9.05 14.20
CA MET A 1 4.35 -8.17 14.76
C MET A 1 4.37 -6.89 13.94
N LYS A 2 4.42 -5.70 14.56
CA LYS A 2 4.58 -4.44 13.81
C LYS A 2 5.98 -4.39 13.21
N LYS A 3 6.09 -4.34 11.89
CA LYS A 3 7.36 -4.25 11.17
C LYS A 3 7.87 -2.80 11.23
N SER A 4 9.12 -2.59 11.62
CA SER A 4 9.74 -1.26 11.60
C SER A 4 10.22 -0.95 10.20
N ILE A 5 9.91 0.25 9.75
CA ILE A 5 10.39 0.83 8.50
C ILE A 5 11.50 1.82 8.85
N SER A 6 12.70 1.57 8.35
CA SER A 6 13.83 2.51 8.44
C SER A 6 14.38 2.71 7.03
N LEU A 7 14.23 3.92 6.50
CA LEU A 7 14.65 4.27 5.15
C LEU A 7 15.47 5.56 5.21
N SER A 8 16.40 5.70 4.29
CA SER A 8 17.18 6.91 4.12
C SER A 8 17.40 7.24 2.64
N TYR A 9 17.44 8.53 2.33
CA TYR A 9 17.73 9.02 0.99
C TYR A 9 18.56 10.31 1.07
N LYS A 10 19.56 10.44 0.22
CA LYS A 10 20.35 11.66 0.08
C LYS A 10 20.02 12.31 -1.26
N THR A 11 19.51 13.54 -1.22
CA THR A 11 19.09 14.27 -2.42
C THR A 11 20.25 14.53 -3.38
N ILE A 12 19.97 14.42 -4.65
CA ILE A 12 20.88 14.65 -5.76
C ILE A 12 20.56 15.97 -6.49
N GLU A 13 21.29 16.28 -7.53
CA GLU A 13 21.11 17.51 -8.30
C GLU A 13 19.75 17.63 -8.97
N GLU A 14 19.21 16.49 -9.44
CA GLU A 14 17.91 16.40 -10.09
C GLU A 14 16.72 16.70 -9.14
N ASP A 15 16.93 16.54 -7.84
CA ASP A 15 15.90 16.79 -6.83
C ASP A 15 15.78 18.26 -6.44
N ALA A 16 16.76 19.07 -6.83
CA ALA A 16 16.83 20.46 -6.41
C ALA A 16 15.63 21.29 -6.90
N GLY A 17 14.90 21.88 -5.97
CA GLY A 17 13.69 22.65 -6.24
C GLY A 17 12.42 21.79 -6.31
N GLU A 18 12.53 20.47 -6.40
CA GLU A 18 11.37 19.58 -6.34
C GLU A 18 10.79 19.48 -4.92
N ARG A 19 9.55 19.06 -4.83
CA ARG A 19 8.86 18.91 -3.54
C ARG A 19 9.27 17.61 -2.87
N LEU A 20 9.53 17.68 -1.57
CA LEU A 20 9.88 16.54 -0.72
C LEU A 20 8.92 15.34 -0.93
N ASP A 21 7.60 15.56 -0.86
CA ASP A 21 6.61 14.49 -1.00
C ASP A 21 6.60 13.84 -2.39
N SER A 22 7.03 14.55 -3.42
CA SER A 22 7.12 14.03 -4.78
C SER A 22 8.37 13.19 -4.98
N VAL A 23 9.51 13.70 -4.54
CA VAL A 23 10.80 13.00 -4.66
C VAL A 23 10.75 11.69 -3.88
N ILE A 24 10.29 11.72 -2.63
CA ILE A 24 10.22 10.51 -1.80
C ILE A 24 9.23 9.48 -2.36
N ALA A 25 8.10 9.91 -2.96
CA ALA A 25 7.17 8.98 -3.62
C ALA A 25 7.75 8.36 -4.90
N ARG A 26 8.69 9.03 -5.55
CA ARG A 26 9.44 8.50 -6.71
C ARG A 26 10.49 7.49 -6.27
N GLU A 27 11.22 7.79 -5.20
CA GLU A 27 12.32 6.94 -4.70
C GLU A 27 11.81 5.70 -3.95
N PHE A 28 10.74 5.84 -3.17
CA PHE A 28 10.14 4.75 -2.39
C PHE A 28 8.78 4.36 -2.98
N THR A 29 8.81 3.73 -4.14
CA THR A 29 7.62 3.38 -4.94
C THR A 29 6.63 2.45 -4.24
N GLN A 30 7.07 1.72 -3.20
CA GLN A 30 6.23 0.86 -2.38
C GLN A 30 5.23 1.65 -1.50
N PHE A 31 5.42 2.97 -1.34
CA PHE A 31 4.54 3.80 -0.52
C PHE A 31 3.79 4.84 -1.36
N SER A 32 2.50 4.97 -1.11
CA SER A 32 1.72 6.02 -1.77
C SER A 32 2.15 7.42 -1.30
N ARG A 33 1.99 8.42 -2.17
CA ARG A 33 2.26 9.82 -1.81
C ARG A 33 1.46 10.29 -0.59
N ALA A 34 0.23 9.81 -0.43
CA ALA A 34 -0.60 10.10 0.73
C ALA A 34 0.01 9.54 2.02
N HIS A 35 0.57 8.34 1.98
CA HIS A 35 1.26 7.71 3.09
C HIS A 35 2.51 8.50 3.48
N ILE A 36 3.32 8.91 2.50
CA ILE A 36 4.51 9.75 2.73
C ILE A 36 4.13 11.09 3.36
N GLN A 37 3.06 11.74 2.87
CA GLN A 37 2.57 12.99 3.46
C GLN A 37 2.09 12.80 4.92
N LYS A 38 1.53 11.64 5.27
CA LYS A 38 1.20 11.28 6.65
C LYS A 38 2.48 11.21 7.50
N TRP A 39 3.51 10.48 7.05
CA TRP A 39 4.80 10.39 7.76
C TRP A 39 5.45 11.74 8.00
N ILE A 40 5.41 12.64 7.02
CA ILE A 40 5.95 14.01 7.18
C ILE A 40 5.17 14.77 8.26
N LYS A 41 3.83 14.70 8.23
CA LYS A 41 2.97 15.38 9.21
C LYS A 41 3.13 14.82 10.62
N ASP A 42 3.33 13.50 10.73
CA ASP A 42 3.49 12.80 12.00
C ASP A 42 4.93 12.86 12.55
N GLY A 43 5.85 13.56 11.85
CA GLY A 43 7.24 13.68 12.24
C GLY A 43 8.05 12.38 12.13
N LYS A 44 7.55 11.39 11.39
CA LYS A 44 8.24 10.11 11.12
C LYS A 44 9.22 10.21 9.95
N LEU A 45 9.10 11.23 9.10
CA LEU A 45 10.04 11.59 8.05
C LEU A 45 10.66 12.94 8.39
N LEU A 46 12.00 12.96 8.44
CA LEU A 46 12.79 14.14 8.76
C LEU A 46 13.68 14.54 7.57
N LEU A 47 13.87 15.82 7.39
CA LEU A 47 14.83 16.40 6.45
C LEU A 47 15.96 17.07 7.23
N ASP A 48 17.19 16.56 7.09
CA ASP A 48 18.36 17.01 7.86
C ASP A 48 18.11 16.96 9.39
N GLY A 49 17.28 15.99 9.85
CA GLY A 49 16.89 15.83 11.25
C GLY A 49 15.75 16.74 11.72
N GLU A 50 15.17 17.55 10.85
CA GLU A 50 14.10 18.49 11.18
C GLU A 50 12.74 18.09 10.62
N ILE A 51 11.66 18.44 11.33
CA ILE A 51 10.29 18.27 10.85
C ILE A 51 9.99 19.38 9.84
N VAL A 52 9.52 19.00 8.67
CA VAL A 52 9.26 19.91 7.56
C VAL A 52 7.84 19.73 7.00
N LYS A 53 7.47 20.54 6.01
CA LYS A 53 6.17 20.41 5.33
C LYS A 53 6.29 19.51 4.08
N PRO A 54 5.23 18.79 3.69
CA PRO A 54 5.25 17.94 2.50
C PRO A 54 5.65 18.64 1.20
N LYS A 55 5.31 19.93 1.09
CA LYS A 55 5.61 20.76 -0.09
C LYS A 55 6.97 21.45 -0.01
N GLN A 56 7.81 21.14 0.98
CA GLN A 56 9.13 21.72 1.14
C GLN A 56 9.98 21.49 -0.12
N PRO A 57 10.52 22.56 -0.76
CA PRO A 57 11.48 22.40 -1.84
C PRO A 57 12.79 21.82 -1.31
N LEU A 58 13.35 20.87 -2.04
CA LEU A 58 14.61 20.23 -1.68
C LEU A 58 15.83 21.01 -2.23
N LYS A 59 16.97 20.84 -1.54
CA LYS A 59 18.28 21.28 -1.99
C LYS A 59 19.17 20.05 -2.22
N ILE A 60 20.26 20.23 -2.93
CA ILE A 60 21.26 19.18 -3.14
C ILE A 60 21.91 18.77 -1.82
N ASN A 61 22.25 17.49 -1.68
CA ASN A 61 22.96 16.92 -0.53
C ASN A 61 22.21 16.98 0.81
N GLN A 62 20.90 17.17 0.82
CA GLN A 62 20.10 17.01 2.04
C GLN A 62 19.87 15.54 2.38
N PHE A 63 19.79 15.23 3.67
CA PHE A 63 19.57 13.88 4.15
C PHE A 63 18.12 13.72 4.62
N ILE A 64 17.44 12.74 4.05
CA ILE A 64 16.08 12.38 4.41
C ILE A 64 16.13 11.05 5.15
N SER A 65 15.52 11.00 6.32
CA SER A 65 15.36 9.77 7.11
C SER A 65 13.89 9.51 7.41
N VAL A 66 13.51 8.24 7.37
CA VAL A 66 12.18 7.76 7.76
C VAL A 66 12.35 6.71 8.84
N GLU A 67 11.71 6.95 9.98
CA GLU A 67 11.57 5.98 11.07
C GLU A 67 10.08 5.83 11.37
N ALA A 68 9.48 4.75 10.90
CA ALA A 68 8.07 4.49 11.05
C ALA A 68 7.79 3.04 11.44
N LEU A 69 6.62 2.80 12.00
CA LEU A 69 6.07 1.46 12.11
C LEU A 69 5.14 1.25 10.92
N GLU A 70 5.17 0.07 10.36
CA GLU A 70 4.20 -0.32 9.34
C GLU A 70 2.81 -0.32 9.98
N GLU A 71 1.94 0.56 9.50
CA GLU A 71 0.56 0.66 9.97
C GLU A 71 -0.33 -0.05 8.94
N PRO A 72 -1.33 -0.82 9.39
CA PRO A 72 -2.29 -1.39 8.46
C PRO A 72 -2.92 -0.30 7.59
N THR A 73 -3.00 -0.53 6.31
CA THR A 73 -3.68 0.37 5.37
C THR A 73 -5.19 0.19 5.42
N LEU A 74 -5.64 -0.93 6.01
CA LEU A 74 -7.04 -1.31 6.15
C LEU A 74 -7.39 -1.44 7.63
N GLU A 75 -8.47 -0.78 8.03
CA GLU A 75 -9.08 -0.91 9.36
C GLU A 75 -10.15 -2.00 9.38
N ASP A 76 -10.45 -2.57 8.21
CA ASP A 76 -11.44 -3.62 8.05
C ASP A 76 -11.02 -4.90 8.78
N GLY A 77 -11.98 -5.53 9.44
CA GLY A 77 -11.75 -6.78 10.16
C GLY A 77 -11.77 -8.00 9.23
N PRO A 78 -11.03 -9.08 9.56
CA PRO A 78 -11.13 -10.35 8.86
C PRO A 78 -12.51 -11.00 9.13
N GLU A 79 -13.10 -11.63 8.11
CA GLU A 79 -14.34 -12.39 8.23
C GLU A 79 -14.22 -13.73 7.51
N ASP A 80 -14.70 -14.79 8.14
CA ASP A 80 -14.71 -16.14 7.58
C ASP A 80 -15.81 -16.26 6.49
N ILE A 81 -15.46 -15.79 5.29
CA ILE A 81 -16.29 -15.87 4.09
C ILE A 81 -15.60 -16.83 3.13
N PRO A 82 -16.27 -17.91 2.68
CA PRO A 82 -15.67 -18.88 1.78
C PRO A 82 -15.18 -18.23 0.49
N LEU A 83 -13.93 -18.50 0.12
CA LEU A 83 -13.31 -18.10 -1.14
C LEU A 83 -13.10 -19.29 -2.05
N GLU A 84 -13.49 -19.17 -3.31
CA GLU A 84 -13.15 -20.14 -4.34
C GLU A 84 -11.81 -19.77 -4.97
N ILE A 85 -10.71 -20.19 -4.31
CA ILE A 85 -9.34 -19.92 -4.79
C ILE A 85 -9.04 -20.91 -5.91
N ILE A 86 -8.68 -20.39 -7.09
CA ILE A 86 -8.31 -21.15 -8.28
C ILE A 86 -6.82 -21.43 -8.30
N PHE A 87 -6.04 -20.41 -7.90
CA PHE A 87 -4.59 -20.49 -7.86
C PHE A 87 -4.06 -19.53 -6.80
N GLU A 88 -3.00 -19.94 -6.12
CA GLU A 88 -2.30 -19.11 -5.15
C GLU A 88 -0.81 -19.45 -5.15
N ASP A 89 0.02 -18.44 -5.09
CA ASP A 89 1.45 -18.55 -4.83
C ASP A 89 1.93 -17.41 -3.93
N ASN A 90 3.25 -17.21 -3.84
CA ASN A 90 3.82 -16.15 -2.99
C ASN A 90 3.52 -14.73 -3.50
N ASP A 91 3.06 -14.58 -4.73
CA ASP A 91 2.93 -13.30 -5.43
C ASP A 91 1.49 -12.90 -5.67
N ILE A 92 0.60 -13.86 -5.96
CA ILE A 92 -0.78 -13.61 -6.35
C ILE A 92 -1.76 -14.65 -5.80
N ILE A 93 -2.99 -14.18 -5.59
CA ILE A 93 -4.17 -15.03 -5.35
C ILE A 93 -5.13 -14.79 -6.51
N ILE A 94 -5.51 -15.86 -7.20
CA ILE A 94 -6.54 -15.87 -8.25
C ILE A 94 -7.75 -16.60 -7.71
N LEU A 95 -8.89 -15.92 -7.68
CA LEU A 95 -10.13 -16.50 -7.17
C LEU A 95 -11.30 -16.28 -8.11
N ASN A 96 -12.30 -17.14 -8.01
CA ASN A 96 -13.59 -16.97 -8.66
C ASN A 96 -14.55 -16.26 -7.71
N LYS A 97 -14.77 -14.95 -7.93
CA LYS A 97 -15.69 -14.17 -7.11
C LYS A 97 -17.12 -14.67 -7.30
N GLN A 98 -17.78 -15.00 -6.22
CA GLN A 98 -19.18 -15.40 -6.23
C GLN A 98 -20.10 -14.19 -6.47
N PRO A 99 -21.26 -14.38 -7.13
CA PRO A 99 -22.28 -13.34 -7.22
C PRO A 99 -22.83 -13.02 -5.81
N GLY A 100 -23.23 -11.78 -5.58
CA GLY A 100 -23.71 -11.30 -4.27
C GLY A 100 -22.60 -10.82 -3.35
N LEU A 101 -21.33 -11.11 -3.60
CA LEU A 101 -20.18 -10.65 -2.81
C LEU A 101 -19.69 -9.28 -3.30
N VAL A 102 -19.72 -8.29 -2.40
CA VAL A 102 -19.15 -6.95 -2.66
C VAL A 102 -17.63 -7.03 -2.55
N VAL A 103 -16.90 -6.35 -3.43
CA VAL A 103 -15.43 -6.40 -3.45
C VAL A 103 -14.82 -5.58 -2.29
N HIS A 104 -15.22 -4.32 -2.14
CA HIS A 104 -14.67 -3.42 -1.12
C HIS A 104 -15.77 -2.88 -0.19
N PRO A 105 -15.44 -2.63 1.08
CA PRO A 105 -16.32 -1.89 1.97
C PRO A 105 -16.71 -0.53 1.38
N GLY A 106 -17.94 -0.13 1.63
CA GLY A 106 -18.49 1.13 1.13
C GLY A 106 -19.86 1.44 1.72
N ALA A 107 -20.52 2.48 1.21
CA ALA A 107 -21.83 2.88 1.67
C ALA A 107 -22.84 1.72 1.56
N GLY A 108 -23.38 1.29 2.69
CA GLY A 108 -24.33 0.19 2.77
C GLY A 108 -23.73 -1.23 2.89
N ASN A 109 -22.41 -1.39 2.79
CA ASN A 109 -21.70 -2.67 2.98
C ASN A 109 -20.35 -2.39 3.64
N GLN A 110 -20.34 -2.21 4.95
CA GLN A 110 -19.11 -1.97 5.72
C GLN A 110 -18.35 -3.26 6.03
N THR A 111 -19.03 -4.40 5.99
CA THR A 111 -18.53 -5.75 6.30
C THR A 111 -19.07 -6.72 5.26
N GLY A 112 -18.68 -7.99 5.34
CA GLY A 112 -19.14 -9.02 4.42
C GLY A 112 -18.62 -8.87 3.00
N THR A 113 -17.39 -8.35 2.84
CA THR A 113 -16.80 -8.07 1.53
C THR A 113 -15.67 -9.04 1.18
N LEU A 114 -15.24 -9.02 -0.07
CA LEU A 114 -14.07 -9.79 -0.52
C LEU A 114 -12.80 -9.37 0.24
N VAL A 115 -12.65 -8.08 0.57
CA VAL A 115 -11.56 -7.59 1.42
C VAL A 115 -11.56 -8.30 2.77
N ASN A 116 -12.73 -8.40 3.45
CA ASN A 116 -12.82 -9.09 4.75
C ASN A 116 -12.47 -10.58 4.63
N ALA A 117 -12.91 -11.24 3.56
CA ALA A 117 -12.59 -12.63 3.30
C ALA A 117 -11.08 -12.85 3.04
N LEU A 118 -10.46 -11.99 2.25
CA LEU A 118 -9.02 -12.04 1.98
C LEU A 118 -8.20 -11.77 3.24
N LEU A 119 -8.61 -10.84 4.10
CA LEU A 119 -7.95 -10.57 5.38
C LEU A 119 -8.08 -11.76 6.36
N HIS A 120 -9.14 -12.57 6.24
CA HIS A 120 -9.26 -13.80 7.02
C HIS A 120 -8.36 -14.91 6.46
N HIS A 121 -8.21 -14.98 5.15
CA HIS A 121 -7.35 -15.95 4.47
C HIS A 121 -5.86 -15.66 4.73
N ASP A 122 -5.45 -14.38 4.60
CA ASP A 122 -4.10 -13.91 4.89
C ASP A 122 -4.13 -12.52 5.55
N GLU A 123 -3.80 -12.47 6.84
CA GLU A 123 -3.83 -11.23 7.63
C GLU A 123 -2.77 -10.21 7.16
N GLU A 124 -1.68 -10.64 6.52
CA GLU A 124 -0.64 -9.75 6.02
C GLU A 124 -1.15 -8.85 4.88
N LEU A 125 -2.22 -9.24 4.20
CA LEU A 125 -2.86 -8.41 3.16
C LEU A 125 -3.38 -7.06 3.68
N ARG A 126 -3.55 -6.90 5.00
CA ARG A 126 -3.92 -5.61 5.63
C ARG A 126 -2.91 -4.50 5.41
N PHE A 127 -1.67 -4.84 5.13
CA PHE A 127 -0.60 -3.88 4.84
C PHE A 127 -0.61 -3.43 3.37
N LEU A 128 -1.39 -4.11 2.52
CA LEU A 128 -1.53 -3.76 1.12
C LEU A 128 -2.75 -2.85 0.90
N PRO A 129 -2.65 -1.86 0.01
CA PRO A 129 -3.82 -1.11 -0.42
C PRO A 129 -4.92 -2.06 -0.92
N ARG A 130 -6.13 -1.93 -0.40
CA ARG A 130 -7.30 -2.73 -0.81
C ARG A 130 -7.08 -4.25 -0.70
N ALA A 131 -6.31 -4.72 0.28
CA ALA A 131 -5.92 -6.13 0.41
C ALA A 131 -5.29 -6.71 -0.89
N GLY A 132 -4.49 -5.91 -1.61
CA GLY A 132 -3.87 -6.32 -2.87
C GLY A 132 -4.81 -6.37 -4.08
N ILE A 133 -6.10 -6.10 -3.94
CA ILE A 133 -7.07 -6.12 -5.05
C ILE A 133 -6.81 -4.96 -6.00
N VAL A 134 -6.56 -5.25 -7.28
CA VAL A 134 -6.16 -4.27 -8.30
C VAL A 134 -7.27 -3.91 -9.28
N HIS A 135 -8.33 -4.70 -9.33
CA HIS A 135 -9.54 -4.45 -10.13
C HIS A 135 -10.78 -4.87 -9.36
N ARG A 136 -11.95 -4.55 -9.85
CA ARG A 136 -13.21 -4.90 -9.18
C ARG A 136 -14.23 -5.44 -10.16
N LEU A 137 -15.07 -6.33 -9.65
CA LEU A 137 -16.31 -6.77 -10.27
C LEU A 137 -17.48 -6.22 -9.46
N ASP A 138 -18.61 -6.01 -10.10
CA ASP A 138 -19.83 -5.59 -9.41
C ASP A 138 -20.35 -6.70 -8.47
N LYS A 139 -21.17 -6.32 -7.51
CA LYS A 139 -21.69 -7.23 -6.47
C LYS A 139 -22.23 -8.53 -7.07
N ASP A 140 -23.11 -8.43 -8.05
CA ASP A 140 -23.85 -9.56 -8.61
C ASP A 140 -23.13 -10.23 -9.82
N THR A 141 -21.94 -9.69 -10.17
CA THR A 141 -21.08 -10.26 -11.20
C THR A 141 -20.15 -11.30 -10.58
N SER A 142 -20.13 -12.49 -11.15
CA SER A 142 -19.15 -13.54 -10.83
C SER A 142 -17.99 -13.50 -11.82
N GLY A 143 -16.84 -14.05 -11.43
CA GLY A 143 -15.72 -14.20 -12.34
C GLY A 143 -14.35 -14.10 -11.66
N ILE A 144 -13.33 -14.19 -12.48
CA ILE A 144 -11.94 -14.18 -12.05
C ILE A 144 -11.56 -12.82 -11.46
N THR A 145 -11.01 -12.87 -10.27
CA THR A 145 -10.46 -11.72 -9.56
C THR A 145 -9.04 -12.04 -9.12
N VAL A 146 -8.15 -11.07 -9.24
CA VAL A 146 -6.73 -11.19 -8.85
C VAL A 146 -6.45 -10.23 -7.70
N SER A 147 -5.79 -10.77 -6.68
CA SER A 147 -5.21 -10.00 -5.57
C SER A 147 -3.71 -10.28 -5.50
N TYR A 148 -2.90 -9.25 -5.29
CA TYR A 148 -1.46 -9.41 -5.04
C TYR A 148 -1.22 -9.66 -3.55
N THR A 149 -0.23 -10.51 -3.25
CA THR A 149 0.18 -10.81 -1.86
C THR A 149 1.28 -9.88 -1.36
N HIS A 150 1.91 -9.09 -2.25
CA HIS A 150 2.92 -8.09 -1.90
C HIS A 150 3.00 -6.95 -2.93
N LEU A 151 3.68 -5.84 -2.59
CA LEU A 151 3.75 -4.62 -3.42
C LEU A 151 4.95 -4.56 -4.38
N THR A 152 5.85 -5.51 -4.33
CA THR A 152 7.03 -5.49 -5.21
C THR A 152 6.71 -6.14 -6.54
N LEU A 153 6.43 -5.34 -7.55
CA LEU A 153 6.57 -5.80 -8.93
C LEU A 153 8.04 -6.16 -9.15
N PRO A 154 8.36 -7.32 -9.75
CA PRO A 154 9.72 -7.62 -10.15
C PRO A 154 10.21 -6.50 -11.06
N THR A 155 11.28 -5.82 -10.65
CA THR A 155 11.92 -4.81 -11.48
C THR A 155 12.52 -5.57 -12.66
N ILE A 156 11.89 -5.50 -13.82
CA ILE A 156 12.48 -5.99 -15.05
C ILE A 156 13.60 -5.02 -15.39
N TYR A 157 14.81 -5.39 -15.06
CA TYR A 157 15.99 -4.71 -15.60
C TYR A 157 16.00 -5.00 -17.11
N SER A 158 15.59 -4.03 -17.90
CA SER A 158 15.88 -4.04 -19.33
C SER A 158 17.39 -3.93 -19.47
N VAL A 159 18.02 -4.96 -20.03
CA VAL A 159 19.42 -4.97 -20.46
C VAL A 159 19.55 -4.10 -21.71
#